data_f513f0a18b3fa3eefd55b4e6c2e94b93
#
_entry.id   f513f0a18b3fa3eefd55b4e6c2e94b93
#
_cell.length_a   1.000
_cell.length_b   1.000
_cell.length_c   1.000
_cell.angle_alpha   90.00
_cell.angle_beta   90.00
_cell.angle_gamma   90.00
#
_symmetry.space_group_name_H-M   'P 1'
#
loop_
_entity.id
_entity.type
_entity.pdbx_description
1 polymer ?
#
loop_
_entity_poly.entity_id
_entity_poly.type
_entity_poly.pdbx_seq_one_letter_code
_entity_poly.pdbx_strand_id
1 'polypeptide(L)'
;MKKRCDAVFEGGGVRGIGLVGAVYQMERSGYTFGNVAGSSAGAIIASLLAAGYTGEEIYEEMKRVNYFKFKEKHLLDYFGIVGKLLSILFHFGIYSADYFEQWLTELLSRKGVYTFGDLKCGSHTGHCKYKLQVTASDITDEELLVFPRDFHKFGIMADMYPIAKAVRMSMSIPVFYEPFILRDQSGKKHYI
;
A
#
# COMPACT_ATOMS: atom_id res chain seq x y z
N MET A 1 29.81 -11.17 -3.53
CA MET A 1 28.55 -11.62 -4.15
C MET A 1 27.38 -10.90 -3.49
N LYS A 2 26.47 -10.30 -4.26
CA LYS A 2 25.23 -9.74 -3.70
C LYS A 2 24.34 -10.91 -3.21
N LYS A 3 23.85 -10.83 -1.97
CA LYS A 3 22.94 -11.82 -1.39
C LYS A 3 21.51 -11.43 -1.73
N ARG A 4 20.75 -12.30 -2.40
CA ARG A 4 19.33 -12.06 -2.68
C ARG A 4 18.47 -12.62 -1.57
N CYS A 5 17.46 -11.87 -1.12
CA CYS A 5 16.44 -12.31 -0.17
C CYS A 5 15.05 -11.86 -0.61
N ASP A 6 14.03 -12.54 -0.14
CA ASP A 6 12.65 -12.06 -0.17
C ASP A 6 12.36 -11.38 1.16
N ALA A 7 11.44 -10.39 1.17
CA ALA A 7 11.13 -9.63 2.37
C ALA A 7 9.62 -9.45 2.56
N VAL A 8 9.20 -9.52 3.82
CA VAL A 8 7.81 -9.26 4.23
C VAL A 8 7.84 -8.12 5.26
N PHE A 9 7.08 -7.07 4.98
CA PHE A 9 7.02 -5.86 5.79
C PHE A 9 5.68 -5.78 6.52
N GLU A 10 5.74 -5.73 7.84
CA GLU A 10 4.54 -5.60 8.67
C GLU A 10 3.92 -4.20 8.58
N GLY A 11 2.65 -4.10 8.97
CA GLY A 11 1.99 -2.82 9.21
C GLY A 11 2.47 -2.17 10.51
N GLY A 12 2.39 -0.85 10.60
CA GLY A 12 2.85 -0.17 11.83
C GLY A 12 2.69 1.35 11.79
N GLY A 13 1.98 1.88 10.79
CA GLY A 13 1.78 3.32 10.65
C GLY A 13 3.11 4.07 10.62
N VAL A 14 3.26 5.07 11.48
CA VAL A 14 4.49 5.90 11.57
C VAL A 14 5.75 5.10 11.93
N ARG A 15 5.61 3.91 12.52
CA ARG A 15 6.75 3.02 12.80
C ARG A 15 7.39 2.46 11.53
N GLY A 16 6.72 2.58 10.37
CA GLY A 16 7.26 2.21 9.06
C GLY A 16 8.62 2.85 8.75
N ILE A 17 8.96 3.98 9.37
CA ILE A 17 10.30 4.57 9.22
C ILE A 17 11.42 3.63 9.69
N GLY A 18 11.16 2.80 10.70
CA GLY A 18 12.09 1.76 11.15
C GLY A 18 12.35 0.70 10.09
N LEU A 19 11.33 0.34 9.30
CA LEU A 19 11.46 -0.60 8.18
C LEU A 19 12.35 -0.01 7.08
N VAL A 20 12.25 1.30 6.80
CA VAL A 20 13.14 1.99 5.85
C VAL A 20 14.59 1.90 6.30
N GLY A 21 14.85 2.13 7.60
CA GLY A 21 16.18 1.98 8.18
C GLY A 21 16.73 0.55 8.05
N ALA A 22 15.89 -0.44 8.26
CA ALA A 22 16.24 -1.85 8.09
C ALA A 22 16.61 -2.17 6.64
N VAL A 23 15.80 -1.72 5.66
CA VAL A 23 16.09 -1.87 4.22
C VAL A 23 17.43 -1.24 3.87
N TYR A 24 17.64 0.02 4.27
CA TYR A 24 18.88 0.75 4.03
C TYR A 24 20.11 -0.01 4.56
N GLN A 25 20.03 -0.52 5.79
CA GLN A 25 21.13 -1.28 6.39
C GLN A 25 21.36 -2.63 5.72
N MET A 26 20.30 -3.33 5.31
CA MET A 26 20.43 -4.59 4.57
C MET A 26 21.11 -4.38 3.22
N GLU A 27 20.72 -3.35 2.47
CA GLU A 27 21.37 -3.02 1.18
C GLU A 27 22.86 -2.72 1.37
N ARG A 28 23.23 -1.94 2.39
CA ARG A 28 24.63 -1.68 2.74
C ARG A 28 25.40 -2.93 3.14
N SER A 29 24.71 -3.93 3.68
CA SER A 29 25.28 -5.24 4.01
C SER A 29 25.35 -6.19 2.80
N GLY A 30 25.06 -5.69 1.59
CA GLY A 30 25.16 -6.43 0.34
C GLY A 30 23.93 -7.27 -0.03
N TYR A 31 22.79 -7.04 0.61
CA TYR A 31 21.54 -7.70 0.25
C TYR A 31 20.83 -6.97 -0.89
N THR A 32 20.09 -7.73 -1.69
CA THR A 32 19.13 -7.24 -2.68
C THR A 32 17.80 -7.96 -2.50
N PHE A 33 16.71 -7.24 -2.72
CA PHE A 33 15.37 -7.79 -2.53
C PHE A 33 14.84 -8.41 -3.82
N GLY A 34 14.39 -9.66 -3.72
CA GLY A 34 13.75 -10.41 -4.81
C GLY A 34 12.26 -10.13 -4.86
N ASN A 35 11.48 -10.98 -4.17
CA ASN A 35 10.05 -10.78 -4.00
C ASN A 35 9.80 -10.04 -2.68
N VAL A 36 8.78 -9.21 -2.67
CA VAL A 36 8.43 -8.41 -1.50
C VAL A 36 6.94 -8.46 -1.22
N ALA A 37 6.57 -8.45 0.04
CA ALA A 37 5.20 -8.37 0.48
C ALA A 37 5.06 -7.35 1.61
N GLY A 38 3.87 -6.78 1.75
CA GLY A 38 3.64 -5.83 2.84
C GLY A 38 2.18 -5.62 3.19
N SER A 39 1.97 -5.13 4.41
CA SER A 39 0.70 -4.70 4.96
C SER A 39 0.78 -3.24 5.39
N SER A 40 -0.23 -2.41 5.09
CA SER A 40 -0.31 -1.01 5.52
C SER A 40 0.98 -0.22 5.18
N ALA A 41 1.65 0.38 6.17
CA ALA A 41 2.93 1.07 5.97
C ALA A 41 4.00 0.16 5.31
N GLY A 42 3.99 -1.13 5.64
CA GLY A 42 4.87 -2.11 4.99
C GLY A 42 4.54 -2.32 3.50
N ALA A 43 3.28 -2.19 3.09
CA ALA A 43 2.89 -2.27 1.68
C ALA A 43 3.44 -1.09 0.86
N ILE A 44 3.55 0.10 1.45
CA ILE A 44 4.22 1.25 0.82
C ILE A 44 5.67 0.90 0.52
N ILE A 45 6.40 0.44 1.52
CA ILE A 45 7.83 0.11 1.39
C ILE A 45 8.03 -1.02 0.39
N ALA A 46 7.21 -2.08 0.48
CA ALA A 46 7.24 -3.19 -0.46
C ALA A 46 7.00 -2.73 -1.90
N SER A 47 6.01 -1.84 -2.13
CA SER A 47 5.70 -1.34 -3.48
C SER A 47 6.84 -0.51 -4.07
N LEU A 48 7.47 0.36 -3.27
CA LEU A 48 8.61 1.16 -3.70
C LEU A 48 9.84 0.29 -3.99
N LEU A 49 10.16 -0.69 -3.14
CA LEU A 49 11.22 -1.66 -3.40
C LEU A 49 10.96 -2.50 -4.64
N ALA A 50 9.71 -2.95 -4.84
CA ALA A 50 9.33 -3.69 -6.05
C ALA A 50 9.55 -2.85 -7.31
N ALA A 51 9.25 -1.55 -7.25
CA ALA A 51 9.46 -0.60 -8.33
C ALA A 51 10.94 -0.25 -8.56
N GLY A 52 11.86 -0.68 -7.68
CA GLY A 52 13.29 -0.46 -7.85
C GLY A 52 13.86 0.75 -7.10
N TYR A 53 13.14 1.29 -6.13
CA TYR A 53 13.70 2.24 -5.19
C TYR A 53 14.70 1.56 -4.26
N THR A 54 15.78 2.26 -3.92
CA THR A 54 16.69 1.86 -2.86
C THR A 54 16.17 2.33 -1.49
N GLY A 55 16.69 1.75 -0.41
CA GLY A 55 16.38 2.21 0.95
C GLY A 55 16.73 3.69 1.18
N GLU A 56 17.81 4.18 0.56
CA GLU A 56 18.20 5.59 0.61
C GLU A 56 17.18 6.49 -0.11
N GLU A 57 16.77 6.11 -1.34
CA GLU A 57 15.75 6.84 -2.08
C GLU A 57 14.41 6.88 -1.31
N ILE A 58 14.00 5.75 -0.74
CA ILE A 58 12.76 5.68 0.08
C ILE A 58 12.87 6.62 1.28
N TYR A 59 14.00 6.63 1.98
CA TYR A 59 14.23 7.50 3.13
C TYR A 59 14.10 8.99 2.74
N GLU A 60 14.72 9.40 1.63
CA GLU A 60 14.64 10.78 1.16
C GLU A 60 13.22 11.18 0.72
N GLU A 61 12.48 10.29 0.06
CA GLU A 61 11.08 10.56 -0.29
C GLU A 61 10.21 10.66 0.96
N MET A 62 10.40 9.80 1.96
CA MET A 62 9.67 9.86 3.24
C MET A 62 9.93 11.15 4.02
N LYS A 63 11.15 11.70 3.97
CA LYS A 63 11.46 13.00 4.59
C LYS A 63 10.75 14.17 3.94
N ARG A 64 10.50 14.09 2.63
CA ARG A 64 9.81 15.14 1.85
C ARG A 64 8.30 15.10 2.01
N VAL A 65 7.76 14.01 2.54
CA VAL A 65 6.32 13.85 2.72
C VAL A 65 5.81 14.88 3.73
N ASN A 66 4.87 15.69 3.28
CA ASN A 66 4.13 16.56 4.18
C ASN A 66 2.96 15.78 4.81
N TYR A 67 3.21 15.17 5.96
CA TYR A 67 2.22 14.36 6.67
C TYR A 67 0.94 15.12 7.03
N PHE A 68 0.97 16.46 7.11
CA PHE A 68 -0.23 17.27 7.35
C PHE A 68 -1.18 17.29 6.14
N LYS A 69 -0.70 17.05 4.94
CA LYS A 69 -1.54 16.95 3.73
C LYS A 69 -2.34 15.65 3.64
N PHE A 70 -1.97 14.63 4.38
CA PHE A 70 -2.78 13.41 4.48
C PHE A 70 -4.04 13.63 5.33
N LYS A 71 -4.05 14.69 6.14
CA LYS A 71 -5.19 15.05 6.98
C LYS A 71 -6.13 15.96 6.20
N GLU A 72 -7.29 15.47 5.80
CA GLU A 72 -8.36 16.33 5.29
C GLU A 72 -8.88 17.23 6.41
N LYS A 73 -8.98 18.53 6.08
CA LYS A 73 -9.74 19.46 6.92
C LYS A 73 -11.23 19.28 6.59
N HIS A 74 -11.88 18.37 7.24
CA HIS A 74 -13.34 18.37 7.19
C HIS A 74 -13.87 19.63 7.88
N LEU A 75 -14.91 20.22 7.29
CA LEU A 75 -15.61 21.40 7.83
C LEU A 75 -16.02 21.19 9.31
N LEU A 76 -16.22 19.92 9.71
CA LEU A 76 -16.57 19.48 11.05
C LEU A 76 -15.42 19.58 12.07
N ASP A 77 -14.16 19.66 11.62
CA ASP A 77 -13.00 19.91 12.50
C ASP A 77 -13.08 21.29 13.18
N TYR A 78 -13.89 22.19 12.62
CA TYR A 78 -14.14 23.52 13.18
C TYR A 78 -14.99 23.49 14.47
N PHE A 79 -15.73 22.41 14.70
CA PHE A 79 -16.57 22.21 15.88
C PHE A 79 -15.86 21.48 17.04
N GLY A 80 -14.53 21.41 17.05
CA GLY A 80 -13.77 20.83 18.12
C GLY A 80 -13.99 19.31 18.30
N ILE A 81 -14.04 18.85 19.57
CA ILE A 81 -14.19 17.41 19.91
C ILE A 81 -15.51 16.83 19.39
N VAL A 82 -16.59 17.59 19.41
CA VAL A 82 -17.92 17.14 18.93
C VAL A 82 -17.93 16.97 17.41
N GLY A 83 -17.28 17.89 16.69
CA GLY A 83 -17.12 17.79 15.22
C GLY A 83 -16.29 16.58 14.82
N LYS A 84 -15.21 16.28 15.55
CA LYS A 84 -14.40 15.07 15.32
C LYS A 84 -15.19 13.79 15.57
N LEU A 85 -15.98 13.74 16.63
CA LEU A 85 -16.83 12.58 16.95
C LEU A 85 -17.89 12.37 15.86
N LEU A 86 -18.52 13.45 15.39
CA LEU A 86 -19.49 13.42 14.29
C LEU A 86 -18.82 13.03 12.96
N SER A 87 -17.62 13.52 12.67
CA SER A 87 -16.85 13.14 11.47
C SER A 87 -16.54 11.64 11.47
N ILE A 88 -16.14 11.08 12.61
CA ILE A 88 -15.91 9.64 12.78
C ILE A 88 -17.21 8.85 12.56
N LEU A 89 -18.33 9.32 13.09
CA LEU A 89 -19.62 8.64 12.99
C LEU A 89 -20.24 8.70 11.60
N PHE A 90 -20.02 9.79 10.85
CA PHE A 90 -20.68 10.00 9.55
C PHE A 90 -19.80 9.67 8.33
N HIS A 91 -18.46 9.73 8.44
CA HIS A 91 -17.56 9.55 7.30
C HIS A 91 -16.57 8.39 7.43
N PHE A 92 -16.55 7.69 8.55
CA PHE A 92 -15.67 6.53 8.80
C PHE A 92 -14.17 6.75 8.51
N GLY A 93 -13.72 8.01 8.35
CA GLY A 93 -12.31 8.31 8.06
C GLY A 93 -11.94 9.77 8.29
N ILE A 94 -10.71 10.00 8.75
CA ILE A 94 -10.17 11.33 9.07
C ILE A 94 -9.15 11.78 8.00
N TYR A 95 -8.66 10.85 7.16
CA TYR A 95 -7.56 11.08 6.23
C TYR A 95 -7.98 10.88 4.77
N SER A 96 -7.49 11.77 3.89
CA SER A 96 -7.71 11.63 2.46
C SER A 96 -6.93 10.46 1.88
N ALA A 97 -7.65 9.44 1.48
CA ALA A 97 -7.08 8.31 0.79
C ALA A 97 -6.67 8.67 -0.66
N ASP A 98 -7.29 9.69 -1.25
CA ASP A 98 -7.01 10.12 -2.63
C ASP A 98 -5.66 10.82 -2.74
N TYR A 99 -5.30 11.67 -1.77
CA TYR A 99 -3.97 12.29 -1.73
C TYR A 99 -2.86 11.23 -1.62
N PHE A 100 -3.08 10.23 -0.76
CA PHE A 100 -2.14 9.11 -0.62
C PHE A 100 -1.99 8.34 -1.94
N GLU A 101 -3.10 8.00 -2.59
CA GLU A 101 -3.09 7.26 -3.87
C GLU A 101 -2.35 8.05 -4.95
N GLN A 102 -2.61 9.36 -5.05
CA GLN A 102 -1.91 10.24 -6.00
C GLN A 102 -0.41 10.31 -5.73
N TRP A 103 -0.02 10.52 -4.47
CA TRP A 103 1.38 10.58 -4.06
C TRP A 103 2.13 9.28 -4.40
N LEU A 104 1.54 8.13 -4.07
CA LEU A 104 2.19 6.85 -4.35
C LEU A 104 2.23 6.57 -5.86
N THR A 105 1.17 6.92 -6.59
CA THR A 105 1.14 6.81 -8.06
C THR A 105 2.26 7.64 -8.68
N GLU A 106 2.49 8.87 -8.22
CA GLU A 106 3.58 9.71 -8.71
C GLU A 106 4.95 9.06 -8.46
N LEU A 107 5.19 8.54 -7.25
CA LEU A 107 6.46 7.86 -6.96
C LEU A 107 6.68 6.64 -7.85
N LEU A 108 5.70 5.77 -7.96
CA LEU A 108 5.80 4.58 -8.79
C LEU A 108 6.03 4.95 -10.27
N SER A 109 5.34 5.97 -10.77
CA SER A 109 5.47 6.44 -12.16
C SER A 109 6.87 6.92 -12.51
N ARG A 110 7.62 7.51 -11.57
CA ARG A 110 9.02 7.91 -11.76
C ARG A 110 9.95 6.73 -12.08
N LYS A 111 9.55 5.51 -11.72
CA LYS A 111 10.25 4.26 -12.05
C LYS A 111 9.57 3.51 -13.22
N GLY A 112 8.57 4.11 -13.88
CA GLY A 112 7.84 3.49 -14.98
C GLY A 112 6.91 2.35 -14.54
N VAL A 113 6.50 2.33 -13.27
CA VAL A 113 5.64 1.30 -12.68
C VAL A 113 4.29 1.89 -12.34
N TYR A 114 3.21 1.22 -12.75
CA TYR A 114 1.81 1.66 -12.49
C TYR A 114 0.93 0.52 -12.00
N THR A 115 1.05 -0.65 -12.65
CA THR A 115 0.19 -1.80 -12.44
C THR A 115 0.99 -3.01 -11.97
N PHE A 116 0.30 -4.03 -11.48
CA PHE A 116 0.98 -5.29 -11.16
C PHE A 116 1.61 -5.95 -12.39
N GLY A 117 1.08 -5.69 -13.58
CA GLY A 117 1.66 -6.17 -14.83
C GLY A 117 3.09 -5.71 -15.05
N ASP A 118 3.44 -4.49 -14.58
CA ASP A 118 4.79 -3.92 -14.68
C ASP A 118 5.78 -4.60 -13.72
N LEU A 119 5.26 -5.34 -12.72
CA LEU A 119 6.06 -6.06 -11.71
C LEU A 119 6.02 -7.59 -11.89
N LYS A 120 5.72 -8.08 -13.09
CA LYS A 120 5.81 -9.51 -13.38
C LYS A 120 7.22 -10.04 -13.20
N CYS A 121 7.32 -11.16 -12.51
CA CYS A 121 8.57 -11.93 -12.47
C CYS A 121 8.82 -12.57 -13.85
N GLY A 122 10.04 -12.50 -14.33
CA GLY A 122 10.44 -13.25 -15.54
C GLY A 122 10.30 -14.77 -15.31
N SER A 123 10.16 -15.52 -16.40
CA SER A 123 9.95 -16.97 -16.40
C SER A 123 11.00 -17.82 -15.66
N HIS A 124 12.08 -17.22 -15.20
CA HIS A 124 13.19 -17.89 -14.54
C HIS A 124 13.16 -17.82 -12.99
N THR A 125 12.16 -17.16 -12.39
CA THR A 125 12.14 -16.93 -10.94
C THR A 125 11.24 -17.89 -10.14
N GLY A 126 10.86 -19.03 -10.69
CA GLY A 126 10.18 -20.10 -9.93
C GLY A 126 8.73 -19.75 -9.58
N HIS A 127 8.33 -19.75 -8.32
CA HIS A 127 6.94 -19.83 -7.89
C HIS A 127 6.16 -18.51 -7.81
N CYS A 128 6.75 -17.37 -8.14
CA CYS A 128 6.11 -16.06 -7.97
C CYS A 128 5.81 -15.38 -9.31
N LYS A 129 4.54 -15.16 -9.61
CA LYS A 129 4.11 -14.47 -10.85
C LYS A 129 4.39 -12.96 -10.79
N TYR A 130 4.29 -12.35 -9.62
CA TYR A 130 4.49 -10.91 -9.40
C TYR A 130 5.48 -10.69 -8.27
N LYS A 131 6.36 -9.72 -8.45
CA LYS A 131 7.38 -9.34 -7.47
C LYS A 131 6.78 -8.78 -6.17
N LEU A 132 5.60 -8.16 -6.25
CA LEU A 132 4.90 -7.52 -5.14
C LEU A 132 3.67 -8.33 -4.71
N GLN A 133 3.50 -8.47 -3.38
CA GLN A 133 2.25 -8.91 -2.75
C GLN A 133 1.82 -7.84 -1.72
N VAL A 134 0.52 -7.54 -1.69
CA VAL A 134 -0.08 -6.57 -0.75
C VAL A 134 -1.24 -7.23 -0.04
N THR A 135 -1.23 -7.21 1.30
CA THR A 135 -2.34 -7.77 2.08
C THR A 135 -3.39 -6.70 2.37
N ALA A 136 -4.65 -7.09 2.39
CA ALA A 136 -5.77 -6.26 2.82
C ALA A 136 -6.82 -7.13 3.53
N SER A 137 -7.79 -6.50 4.21
CA SER A 137 -8.86 -7.22 4.90
C SER A 137 -10.20 -6.88 4.26
N ASP A 138 -10.94 -7.89 3.81
CA ASP A 138 -12.36 -7.74 3.45
C ASP A 138 -13.20 -7.90 4.70
N ILE A 139 -13.79 -6.80 5.18
CA ILE A 139 -14.66 -6.82 6.35
C ILE A 139 -16.08 -7.31 6.04
N THR A 140 -16.43 -7.44 4.76
CA THR A 140 -17.74 -7.95 4.33
C THR A 140 -17.80 -9.46 4.44
N ASP A 141 -16.75 -10.15 4.02
CA ASP A 141 -16.65 -11.61 4.03
C ASP A 141 -15.67 -12.12 5.11
N GLU A 142 -15.16 -11.21 5.97
CA GLU A 142 -14.28 -11.51 7.11
C GLU A 142 -13.04 -12.31 6.69
N GLU A 143 -12.44 -11.95 5.54
CA GLU A 143 -11.30 -12.67 5.01
C GLU A 143 -10.06 -11.78 4.77
N LEU A 144 -8.88 -12.43 4.85
CA LEU A 144 -7.63 -11.83 4.45
C LEU A 144 -7.45 -11.97 2.93
N LEU A 145 -7.26 -10.85 2.26
CA LEU A 145 -6.94 -10.79 0.84
C LEU A 145 -5.43 -10.60 0.64
N VAL A 146 -4.89 -11.24 -0.40
CA VAL A 146 -3.50 -11.06 -0.84
C VAL A 146 -3.52 -10.65 -2.33
N PHE A 147 -3.27 -9.39 -2.61
CA PHE A 147 -3.19 -8.88 -3.97
C PHE A 147 -1.76 -9.04 -4.54
N PRO A 148 -1.62 -9.38 -5.82
CA PRO A 148 -2.67 -9.48 -6.85
C PRO A 148 -3.35 -10.86 -6.95
N ARG A 149 -2.97 -11.84 -6.13
CA ARG A 149 -3.50 -13.20 -6.18
C ARG A 149 -5.03 -13.24 -6.17
N ASP A 150 -5.64 -12.52 -5.22
CA ASP A 150 -7.07 -12.64 -4.91
C ASP A 150 -7.97 -11.71 -5.76
N PHE A 151 -7.41 -10.94 -6.70
CA PHE A 151 -8.22 -10.13 -7.63
C PHE A 151 -9.18 -10.95 -8.49
N HIS A 152 -8.87 -12.22 -8.73
CA HIS A 152 -9.75 -13.10 -9.48
C HIS A 152 -11.14 -13.29 -8.82
N LYS A 153 -11.22 -13.21 -7.49
CA LYS A 153 -12.49 -13.27 -6.74
C LYS A 153 -13.47 -12.16 -7.15
N PHE A 154 -12.92 -11.03 -7.56
CA PHE A 154 -13.67 -9.84 -7.97
C PHE A 154 -13.78 -9.71 -9.49
N GLY A 155 -13.31 -10.69 -10.25
CA GLY A 155 -13.27 -10.62 -11.72
C GLY A 155 -12.31 -9.57 -12.27
N ILE A 156 -11.35 -9.14 -11.46
CA ILE A 156 -10.38 -8.10 -11.82
C ILE A 156 -9.14 -8.73 -12.45
N MET A 157 -8.74 -8.19 -13.59
CA MET A 157 -7.47 -8.56 -14.23
C MET A 157 -6.30 -7.94 -13.46
N ALA A 158 -5.58 -8.77 -12.73
CA ALA A 158 -4.46 -8.36 -11.88
C ALA A 158 -3.40 -7.53 -12.62
N ASP A 159 -3.09 -7.91 -13.88
CA ASP A 159 -2.06 -7.24 -14.68
C ASP A 159 -2.38 -5.75 -14.94
N MET A 160 -3.66 -5.39 -14.99
CA MET A 160 -4.11 -4.03 -15.29
C MET A 160 -4.44 -3.22 -14.03
N TYR A 161 -4.35 -3.84 -12.85
CA TYR A 161 -4.78 -3.18 -11.64
C TYR A 161 -3.69 -2.27 -11.06
N PRO A 162 -4.02 -0.98 -10.73
CA PRO A 162 -3.05 -0.03 -10.20
C PRO A 162 -2.53 -0.45 -8.82
N ILE A 163 -1.21 -0.46 -8.67
CA ILE A 163 -0.55 -0.83 -7.40
C ILE A 163 -0.95 0.14 -6.28
N ALA A 164 -0.99 1.46 -6.56
CA ALA A 164 -1.34 2.46 -5.57
C ALA A 164 -2.73 2.22 -4.95
N LYS A 165 -3.70 1.75 -5.76
CA LYS A 165 -5.04 1.37 -5.25
C LYS A 165 -5.00 0.16 -4.33
N ALA A 166 -4.20 -0.85 -4.66
CA ALA A 166 -4.04 -2.02 -3.79
C ALA A 166 -3.38 -1.65 -2.45
N VAL A 167 -2.37 -0.78 -2.49
CA VAL A 167 -1.73 -0.26 -1.27
C VAL A 167 -2.71 0.61 -0.48
N ARG A 168 -3.54 1.42 -1.14
CA ARG A 168 -4.61 2.17 -0.49
C ARG A 168 -5.59 1.24 0.25
N MET A 169 -6.02 0.15 -0.38
CA MET A 169 -6.86 -0.86 0.29
C MET A 169 -6.19 -1.41 1.56
N SER A 170 -4.91 -1.75 1.48
CA SER A 170 -4.12 -2.22 2.63
C SER A 170 -4.02 -1.19 3.77
N MET A 171 -4.17 0.08 3.46
CA MET A 171 -4.09 1.18 4.43
C MET A 171 -5.45 1.64 4.95
N SER A 172 -6.55 1.13 4.42
CA SER A 172 -7.92 1.53 4.78
C SER A 172 -8.32 0.99 6.16
N ILE A 173 -7.57 1.40 7.20
CA ILE A 173 -7.86 1.03 8.58
C ILE A 173 -9.18 1.72 8.99
N PRO A 174 -10.19 0.95 9.44
CA PRO A 174 -11.47 1.51 9.90
C PRO A 174 -11.26 2.63 10.91
N VAL A 175 -12.13 3.66 10.87
CA VAL A 175 -12.07 4.88 11.70
C VAL A 175 -11.03 5.91 11.22
N PHE A 176 -9.91 5.49 10.61
CA PHE A 176 -8.86 6.42 10.15
C PHE A 176 -9.02 6.79 8.67
N TYR A 177 -9.43 5.85 7.85
CA TYR A 177 -9.65 6.05 6.41
C TYR A 177 -11.03 5.58 5.99
N GLU A 178 -11.55 6.19 4.92
CA GLU A 178 -12.74 5.67 4.26
C GLU A 178 -12.47 4.28 3.68
N PRO A 179 -13.39 3.30 3.90
CA PRO A 179 -13.25 1.98 3.33
C PRO A 179 -13.18 2.03 1.80
N PHE A 180 -12.29 1.26 1.22
CA PHE A 180 -12.30 1.06 -0.22
C PHE A 180 -13.40 0.07 -0.61
N ILE A 181 -14.22 0.41 -1.60
CA ILE A 181 -15.30 -0.46 -2.05
C ILE A 181 -14.90 -1.17 -3.32
N LEU A 182 -14.73 -2.48 -3.26
CA LEU A 182 -14.68 -3.36 -4.43
C LEU A 182 -16.08 -3.91 -4.73
N ARG A 183 -16.32 -4.22 -6.00
CA ARG A 183 -17.52 -4.96 -6.42
C ARG A 183 -17.08 -6.25 -7.09
N ASP A 184 -17.73 -7.35 -6.73
CA ASP A 184 -17.55 -8.62 -7.43
C ASP A 184 -18.37 -8.67 -8.73
N GLN A 185 -18.28 -9.78 -9.45
CA GLN A 185 -18.99 -9.99 -10.71
C GLN A 185 -20.52 -10.03 -10.53
N SER A 186 -21.03 -10.30 -9.34
CA SER A 186 -22.46 -10.27 -9.02
C SER A 186 -22.97 -8.86 -8.71
N GLY A 187 -22.06 -7.89 -8.55
CA GLY A 187 -22.35 -6.52 -8.12
C GLY A 187 -22.37 -6.34 -6.60
N LYS A 188 -22.08 -7.39 -5.80
CA LYS A 188 -21.96 -7.30 -4.34
C LYS A 188 -20.82 -6.36 -3.99
N LYS A 189 -21.07 -5.50 -3.02
CA LYS A 189 -20.05 -4.58 -2.47
C LYS A 189 -19.24 -5.28 -1.39
N HIS A 190 -17.93 -5.15 -1.48
CA HIS A 190 -16.98 -5.57 -0.48
C HIS A 190 -16.27 -4.35 0.08
N TYR A 191 -16.26 -4.20 1.38
CA TYR A 191 -15.58 -3.12 2.10
C TYR A 191 -14.20 -3.62 2.54
N ILE A 192 -13.18 -3.00 1.96
CA ILE A 192 -11.77 -3.36 2.13
C ILE A 192 -11.10 -2.30 2.99
#